data_8be346392f885333bdccce0299243fe8
#
_entry.id   8be346392f885333bdccce0299243fe8
#
_cell.length_a   1.000
_cell.length_b   1.000
_cell.length_c   1.000
_cell.angle_alpha   90.00
_cell.angle_beta   90.00
_cell.angle_gamma   90.00
#
_symmetry.space_group_name_H-M   'P 1'
#
loop_
_entity.id
_entity.type
_entity.pdbx_description
1 polymer ?
#
loop_
_entity_poly.entity_id
_entity_poly.type
_entity_poly.pdbx_seq_one_letter_code
_entity_poly.pdbx_strand_id
1 'polypeptide(L)'
;MFTSHFHETTTATPEQYIAGLTDFGPGRAELFGNSADSYLEVHEMGTTDADVTEGSGGVWERLHYDWSDPDRVVLTTTDSNAWGGASGHTYTFTRNPDGTTNIDYVVVREGKNLKGRLLELVFRTVGKSKLETAFASSVKAVEARNYAPATAGSRTPVMASAS
;
A
#
# COMPACT_ATOMS: atom_id res chain seq x y z
N MET A 1 13.15 -10.54 -12.50
CA MET A 1 12.53 -9.31 -11.95
C MET A 1 11.38 -8.89 -12.84
N PHE A 2 10.24 -8.59 -12.24
CA PHE A 2 9.03 -8.10 -12.91
C PHE A 2 8.75 -6.68 -12.40
N THR A 3 8.47 -5.74 -13.30
CA THR A 3 8.08 -4.38 -12.96
C THR A 3 6.81 -4.03 -13.71
N SER A 4 5.83 -3.49 -13.02
CA SER A 4 4.59 -2.97 -13.61
C SER A 4 4.30 -1.56 -13.13
N HIS A 5 3.75 -0.77 -14.05
CA HIS A 5 3.32 0.60 -13.82
C HIS A 5 1.81 0.68 -14.04
N PHE A 6 1.12 1.32 -13.10
CA PHE A 6 -0.31 1.56 -13.13
C PHE A 6 -0.59 3.02 -12.87
N HIS A 7 -1.68 3.51 -13.40
CA HIS A 7 -2.09 4.89 -13.26
C HIS A 7 -3.59 4.97 -12.97
N GLU A 8 -3.96 5.75 -11.97
CA GLU A 8 -5.35 6.06 -11.64
C GLU A 8 -5.48 7.54 -11.27
N THR A 9 -6.67 8.07 -11.46
CA THR A 9 -7.05 9.41 -10.97
C THR A 9 -8.10 9.26 -9.89
N THR A 10 -7.92 9.95 -8.77
CA THR A 10 -8.82 9.90 -7.62
C THR A 10 -9.30 11.28 -7.21
N THR A 11 -10.48 11.34 -6.58
CA THR A 11 -11.00 12.55 -5.93
C THR A 11 -10.38 12.77 -4.55
N ALA A 12 -9.71 11.75 -3.98
CA ALA A 12 -8.99 11.87 -2.72
C ALA A 12 -7.75 12.76 -2.89
N THR A 13 -7.42 13.54 -1.87
CA THR A 13 -6.11 14.20 -1.80
C THR A 13 -5.02 13.18 -1.51
N PRO A 14 -3.72 13.49 -1.79
CA PRO A 14 -2.63 12.61 -1.40
C PRO A 14 -2.67 12.25 0.08
N GLU A 15 -2.96 13.19 0.96
CA GLU A 15 -3.04 12.98 2.41
C GLU A 15 -4.18 12.00 2.78
N GLN A 16 -5.32 12.09 2.11
CA GLN A 16 -6.43 11.14 2.30
C GLN A 16 -6.05 9.75 1.81
N TYR A 17 -5.38 9.66 0.66
CA TYR A 17 -4.95 8.37 0.13
C TYR A 17 -3.87 7.72 1.01
N ILE A 18 -2.90 8.50 1.50
CA ILE A 18 -1.89 8.04 2.46
C ILE A 18 -2.56 7.56 3.76
N ALA A 19 -3.58 8.26 4.25
CA ALA A 19 -4.34 7.81 5.42
C ALA A 19 -4.98 6.43 5.19
N GLY A 20 -5.49 6.16 3.99
CA GLY A 20 -6.00 4.84 3.60
C GLY A 20 -4.90 3.79 3.50
N LEU A 21 -3.77 4.11 2.87
CA LEU A 21 -2.61 3.21 2.76
C LEU A 21 -2.05 2.80 4.13
N THR A 22 -2.09 3.69 5.09
CA THR A 22 -1.55 3.50 6.45
C THR A 22 -2.61 3.13 7.49
N ASP A 23 -3.83 2.85 7.06
CA ASP A 23 -4.87 2.27 7.90
C ASP A 23 -4.63 0.76 8.04
N PHE A 24 -3.94 0.37 9.09
CA PHE A 24 -3.65 -1.02 9.44
C PHE A 24 -4.69 -1.61 10.41
N GLY A 25 -5.87 -1.04 10.47
CA GLY A 25 -6.98 -1.52 11.27
C GLY A 25 -7.71 -2.72 10.67
N PRO A 26 -8.68 -3.29 11.41
CA PRO A 26 -9.52 -4.38 10.91
C PRO A 26 -10.27 -4.01 9.62
N GLY A 27 -10.43 -4.97 8.72
CA GLY A 27 -11.08 -4.76 7.42
C GLY A 27 -10.16 -4.19 6.35
N ARG A 28 -8.85 -4.24 6.56
CA ARG A 28 -7.88 -3.80 5.55
C ARG A 28 -8.03 -4.54 4.21
N ALA A 29 -8.45 -5.81 4.23
CA ALA A 29 -8.70 -6.59 3.02
C ALA A 29 -9.78 -5.99 2.11
N GLU A 30 -10.69 -5.19 2.65
CA GLU A 30 -11.71 -4.47 1.87
C GLU A 30 -11.10 -3.27 1.10
N LEU A 31 -9.98 -2.73 1.59
CA LEU A 31 -9.22 -1.67 0.92
C LEU A 31 -8.19 -2.26 -0.05
N PHE A 32 -7.42 -3.23 0.44
CA PHE A 32 -6.31 -3.85 -0.27
C PHE A 32 -6.45 -5.37 -0.20
N GLY A 33 -6.97 -5.98 -1.24
CA GLY A 33 -7.31 -7.41 -1.26
C GLY A 33 -6.14 -8.37 -1.08
N ASN A 34 -4.90 -7.88 -1.19
CA ASN A 34 -3.68 -8.63 -0.90
C ASN A 34 -3.24 -8.56 0.58
N SER A 35 -4.00 -7.86 1.41
CA SER A 35 -3.72 -7.69 2.85
C SER A 35 -4.86 -8.25 3.69
N ALA A 36 -4.88 -9.57 3.85
CA ALA A 36 -5.87 -10.24 4.67
C ALA A 36 -5.59 -10.02 6.16
N ASP A 37 -6.64 -9.79 6.96
CA ASP A 37 -6.51 -9.49 8.39
C ASP A 37 -5.75 -10.57 9.16
N SER A 38 -5.82 -11.84 8.73
CA SER A 38 -5.09 -12.97 9.34
C SER A 38 -3.57 -12.93 9.14
N TYR A 39 -3.08 -12.14 8.19
CA TYR A 39 -1.65 -11.93 7.94
C TYR A 39 -1.14 -10.62 8.52
N LEU A 40 -2.03 -9.68 8.80
CA LEU A 40 -1.68 -8.31 9.16
C LEU A 40 -1.07 -8.26 10.57
N GLU A 41 0.17 -7.79 10.65
CA GLU A 41 0.88 -7.55 11.89
C GLU A 41 1.70 -6.26 11.79
N VAL A 42 1.41 -5.29 12.64
CA VAL A 42 2.18 -4.06 12.75
C VAL A 42 3.29 -4.27 13.78
N HIS A 43 4.54 -4.27 13.34
CA HIS A 43 5.72 -4.46 14.20
C HIS A 43 6.17 -3.15 14.82
N GLU A 44 6.21 -2.08 14.00
CA GLU A 44 6.57 -0.74 14.43
C GLU A 44 5.70 0.29 13.70
N MET A 45 5.38 1.38 14.38
CA MET A 45 4.63 2.51 13.86
C MET A 45 5.31 3.80 14.28
N GLY A 46 5.90 4.50 13.33
CA GLY A 46 6.44 5.83 13.48
C GLY A 46 5.46 6.94 13.10
N THR A 47 5.95 8.16 12.99
CA THR A 47 5.15 9.31 12.55
C THR A 47 4.93 9.29 11.03
N THR A 48 5.94 8.86 10.27
CA THR A 48 5.95 8.86 8.80
C THR A 48 6.47 7.56 8.22
N ASP A 49 6.54 6.50 9.03
CA ASP A 49 7.00 5.17 8.63
C ASP A 49 6.32 4.07 9.45
N ALA A 50 6.36 2.86 8.95
CA ALA A 50 5.89 1.67 9.68
C ALA A 50 6.56 0.41 9.14
N ASP A 51 6.75 -0.59 10.01
CA ASP A 51 7.08 -1.96 9.64
C ASP A 51 5.88 -2.87 9.83
N VAL A 52 5.41 -3.49 8.75
CA VAL A 52 4.16 -4.25 8.74
C VAL A 52 4.34 -5.55 7.97
N THR A 53 3.85 -6.67 8.51
CA THR A 53 3.67 -7.91 7.75
C THR A 53 2.26 -7.94 7.17
N GLU A 54 2.17 -8.18 5.88
CA GLU A 54 0.93 -8.31 5.13
C GLU A 54 0.98 -9.55 4.23
N GLY A 55 -0.17 -10.02 3.81
CA GLY A 55 -0.23 -11.13 2.88
C GLY A 55 -1.64 -11.68 2.66
N SER A 56 -1.72 -12.59 1.72
CA SER A 56 -2.94 -13.34 1.41
C SER A 56 -2.58 -14.60 0.59
N GLY A 57 -3.44 -15.61 0.62
CA GLY A 57 -3.30 -16.79 -0.24
C GLY A 57 -1.98 -17.56 -0.09
N GLY A 58 -1.39 -17.58 1.10
CA GLY A 58 -0.15 -18.29 1.39
C GLY A 58 1.12 -17.52 0.99
N VAL A 59 1.01 -16.27 0.56
CA VAL A 59 2.14 -15.36 0.31
C VAL A 59 2.08 -14.24 1.34
N TRP A 60 3.18 -14.01 2.01
CA TRP A 60 3.33 -12.90 2.95
C TRP A 60 4.62 -12.14 2.67
N GLU A 61 4.63 -10.86 3.03
CA GLU A 61 5.80 -10.00 3.00
C GLU A 61 5.81 -9.05 4.20
N ARG A 62 6.99 -8.78 4.71
CA ARG A 62 7.25 -7.70 5.65
C ARG A 62 7.67 -6.48 4.85
N LEU A 63 6.95 -5.40 5.04
CA LEU A 63 7.11 -4.15 4.31
C LEU A 63 7.54 -3.05 5.27
N HIS A 64 8.56 -2.32 4.88
CA HIS A 64 8.85 -1.01 5.46
C HIS A 64 8.13 0.04 4.62
N TYR A 65 7.18 0.71 5.24
CA TYR A 65 6.44 1.85 4.69
C TYR A 65 7.17 3.14 5.03
N ASP A 66 7.35 4.02 4.06
CA ASP A 66 7.87 5.39 4.24
C ASP A 66 6.96 6.36 3.50
N TRP A 67 6.33 7.30 4.24
CA TRP A 67 5.52 8.41 3.73
C TRP A 67 6.00 9.76 4.27
N SER A 68 7.30 9.89 4.50
CA SER A 68 7.94 11.15 4.89
C SER A 68 7.85 12.22 3.81
N ASP A 69 7.75 11.81 2.53
CA ASP A 69 7.45 12.68 1.41
C ASP A 69 5.92 12.81 1.25
N PRO A 70 5.33 14.03 1.28
CA PRO A 70 3.89 14.22 1.18
C PRO A 70 3.28 13.80 -0.17
N ASP A 71 4.11 13.68 -1.19
CA ASP A 71 3.68 13.30 -2.55
C ASP A 71 4.18 11.90 -2.97
N ARG A 72 4.71 11.12 -2.02
CA ARG A 72 5.24 9.79 -2.32
C ARG A 72 5.17 8.83 -1.14
N VAL A 73 4.78 7.59 -1.40
CA VAL A 73 4.89 6.49 -0.43
C VAL A 73 5.73 5.38 -1.03
N VAL A 74 6.73 4.92 -0.29
CA VAL A 74 7.60 3.81 -0.67
C VAL A 74 7.38 2.65 0.29
N LEU A 75 7.14 1.47 -0.26
CA LEU A 75 7.04 0.22 0.48
C LEU A 75 8.20 -0.68 0.04
N THR A 76 9.12 -0.96 0.92
CA THR A 76 10.27 -1.84 0.65
C THR A 76 10.02 -3.20 1.26
N THR A 77 10.09 -4.26 0.47
CA THR A 77 10.02 -5.63 0.99
C THR A 77 11.31 -5.95 1.74
N THR A 78 11.22 -6.08 3.06
CA THR A 78 12.37 -6.40 3.93
C THR A 78 12.50 -7.89 4.18
N ASP A 79 11.37 -8.63 4.19
CA ASP A 79 11.32 -10.09 4.20
C ASP A 79 10.03 -10.61 3.55
N SER A 80 10.03 -11.85 3.10
CA SER A 80 8.86 -12.51 2.49
C SER A 80 9.14 -14.01 2.31
N ASN A 81 8.09 -14.82 2.19
CA ASN A 81 8.24 -16.22 1.80
C ASN A 81 8.33 -16.44 0.29
N ALA A 82 8.26 -15.40 -0.53
CA ALA A 82 8.32 -15.49 -2.00
C ALA A 82 9.22 -14.43 -2.66
N TRP A 83 9.23 -13.21 -2.11
CA TRP A 83 9.85 -12.05 -2.71
C TRP A 83 11.16 -11.67 -2.02
N GLY A 84 12.06 -11.03 -2.76
CA GLY A 84 13.34 -10.54 -2.24
C GLY A 84 13.93 -9.47 -3.15
N GLY A 85 15.23 -9.20 -3.00
CA GLY A 85 15.97 -8.26 -3.83
C GLY A 85 15.35 -6.85 -3.87
N ALA A 86 15.00 -6.40 -5.07
CA ALA A 86 14.42 -5.07 -5.30
C ALA A 86 12.89 -5.00 -5.15
N SER A 87 12.26 -6.04 -4.60
CA SER A 87 10.80 -6.09 -4.45
C SER A 87 10.27 -4.95 -3.58
N GLY A 88 9.15 -4.41 -3.98
CA GLY A 88 8.47 -3.33 -3.28
C GLY A 88 7.45 -2.61 -4.14
N HIS A 89 6.90 -1.55 -3.59
CA HIS A 89 5.88 -0.72 -4.22
C HIS A 89 6.23 0.76 -4.06
N THR A 90 5.84 1.56 -5.03
CA THR A 90 5.97 3.02 -4.93
C THR A 90 4.69 3.66 -5.45
N TYR A 91 4.13 4.56 -4.65
CA TYR A 91 3.03 5.44 -5.04
C TYR A 91 3.59 6.86 -5.17
N THR A 92 3.31 7.51 -6.28
CA THR A 92 3.65 8.93 -6.51
C THR A 92 2.39 9.68 -6.82
N PHE A 93 2.16 10.80 -6.15
CA PHE A 93 0.96 11.60 -6.27
C PHE A 93 1.24 12.90 -7.00
N THR A 94 0.38 13.25 -7.95
CA THR A 94 0.39 14.54 -8.64
C THR A 94 -0.94 15.22 -8.47
N ARG A 95 -0.95 16.40 -7.85
CA ARG A 95 -2.15 17.19 -7.61
C ARG A 95 -2.55 17.92 -8.90
N ASN A 96 -3.80 17.73 -9.31
CA ASN A 96 -4.35 18.39 -10.48
C ASN A 96 -5.02 19.73 -10.10
N PRO A 97 -5.07 20.70 -11.03
CA PRO A 97 -5.74 21.99 -10.79
C PRO A 97 -7.22 21.88 -10.46
N ASP A 98 -7.89 20.81 -10.88
CA ASP A 98 -9.32 20.55 -10.62
C ASP A 98 -9.59 19.93 -9.23
N GLY A 99 -8.56 19.74 -8.42
CA GLY A 99 -8.65 19.15 -7.08
C GLY A 99 -8.54 17.63 -7.05
N THR A 100 -8.44 16.97 -8.20
CA THR A 100 -8.15 15.53 -8.27
C THR A 100 -6.66 15.24 -8.07
N THR A 101 -6.33 13.98 -7.85
CA THR A 101 -4.95 13.50 -7.72
C THR A 101 -4.70 12.38 -8.71
N ASN A 102 -3.63 12.48 -9.47
CA ASN A 102 -3.09 11.36 -10.23
C ASN A 102 -2.21 10.50 -9.35
N ILE A 103 -2.37 9.20 -9.42
CA ILE A 103 -1.57 8.21 -8.68
C ILE A 103 -0.82 7.37 -9.70
N ASP A 104 0.51 7.45 -9.68
CA ASP A 104 1.39 6.53 -10.39
C ASP A 104 1.85 5.46 -9.40
N TYR A 105 1.49 4.21 -9.68
CA TYR A 105 1.80 3.07 -8.83
C TYR A 105 2.75 2.12 -9.55
N VAL A 106 3.90 1.89 -8.97
CA VAL A 106 4.94 0.98 -9.47
C VAL A 106 5.08 -0.21 -8.55
N VAL A 107 5.02 -1.40 -9.12
CA VAL A 107 5.25 -2.67 -8.40
C VAL A 107 6.50 -3.32 -8.96
N VAL A 108 7.42 -3.67 -8.10
CA VAL A 108 8.61 -4.48 -8.43
C VAL A 108 8.51 -5.80 -7.68
N ARG A 109 8.70 -6.91 -8.39
CA ARG A 109 8.71 -8.27 -7.84
C ARG A 109 9.94 -9.02 -8.34
N GLU A 110 10.71 -9.52 -7.39
CA GLU A 110 11.86 -10.38 -7.64
C GLU A 110 11.69 -11.66 -6.83
N GLY A 111 11.52 -12.78 -7.51
CA GLY A 111 11.33 -14.08 -6.88
C GLY A 111 12.60 -14.57 -6.20
N LYS A 112 12.61 -14.72 -4.87
CA LYS A 112 13.79 -15.19 -4.12
C LYS A 112 13.96 -16.70 -4.12
N ASN A 113 12.92 -17.44 -4.46
CA ASN A 113 12.92 -18.92 -4.47
C ASN A 113 12.03 -19.44 -5.61
N LEU A 114 11.91 -20.77 -5.73
CA LEU A 114 11.14 -21.41 -6.81
C LEU A 114 9.67 -20.93 -6.82
N LYS A 115 9.04 -20.80 -5.64
CA LYS A 115 7.67 -20.28 -5.49
C LYS A 115 7.57 -18.85 -6.02
N GLY A 116 8.48 -17.98 -5.60
CA GLY A 116 8.52 -16.59 -6.05
C GLY A 116 8.75 -16.44 -7.54
N ARG A 117 9.66 -17.26 -8.12
CA ARG A 117 9.92 -17.25 -9.56
C ARG A 117 8.72 -17.74 -10.38
N LEU A 118 7.99 -18.73 -9.88
CA LEU A 118 6.76 -19.19 -10.51
C LEU A 118 5.67 -18.10 -10.46
N LEU A 119 5.50 -17.46 -9.33
CA LEU A 119 4.57 -16.34 -9.18
C LEU A 119 4.97 -15.16 -10.09
N GLU A 120 6.25 -14.83 -10.18
CA GLU A 120 6.77 -13.81 -11.09
C GLU A 120 6.39 -14.11 -12.55
N LEU A 121 6.50 -15.37 -12.97
CA LEU A 121 6.09 -15.80 -14.31
C LEU A 121 4.58 -15.62 -14.53
N VAL A 122 3.77 -15.97 -13.53
CA VAL A 122 2.30 -15.77 -13.58
C VAL A 122 1.98 -14.28 -13.70
N PHE A 123 2.64 -13.42 -12.94
CA PHE A 123 2.42 -11.96 -13.02
C PHE A 123 2.81 -11.40 -14.39
N ARG A 124 3.84 -11.92 -15.04
CA ARG A 124 4.24 -11.51 -16.40
C ARG A 124 3.21 -11.87 -17.46
N THR A 125 2.48 -12.98 -17.29
CA THR A 125 1.58 -13.51 -18.32
C THR A 125 0.14 -13.04 -18.15
N VAL A 126 -0.44 -13.19 -16.96
CA VAL A 126 -1.87 -12.88 -16.69
C VAL A 126 -2.08 -11.88 -15.55
N GLY A 127 -1.02 -11.54 -14.82
CA GLY A 127 -1.12 -10.76 -13.59
C GLY A 127 -1.37 -9.27 -13.79
N LYS A 128 -0.89 -8.68 -14.91
CA LYS A 128 -0.99 -7.23 -15.12
C LYS A 128 -2.43 -6.72 -15.05
N SER A 129 -3.34 -7.34 -15.78
CA SER A 129 -4.75 -6.94 -15.79
C SER A 129 -5.43 -7.14 -14.41
N LYS A 130 -5.07 -8.20 -13.68
CA LYS A 130 -5.60 -8.43 -12.32
C LYS A 130 -5.07 -7.40 -11.34
N LEU A 131 -3.78 -7.05 -11.42
CA LEU A 131 -3.17 -6.00 -10.59
C LEU A 131 -3.76 -4.63 -10.89
N GLU A 132 -4.01 -4.31 -12.15
CA GLU A 132 -4.67 -3.07 -12.59
C GLU A 132 -6.09 -2.98 -12.02
N THR A 133 -6.88 -4.04 -12.14
CA THR A 133 -8.24 -4.10 -11.57
C THR A 133 -8.22 -3.99 -10.05
N ALA A 134 -7.28 -4.67 -9.37
CA ALA A 134 -7.13 -4.60 -7.93
C ALA A 134 -6.75 -3.19 -7.47
N PHE A 135 -5.84 -2.54 -8.19
CA PHE A 135 -5.44 -1.15 -7.90
C PHE A 135 -6.61 -0.18 -8.07
N ALA A 136 -7.34 -0.24 -9.19
CA ALA A 136 -8.52 0.58 -9.42
C ALA A 136 -9.59 0.37 -8.33
N SER A 137 -9.80 -0.87 -7.90
CA SER A 137 -10.72 -1.20 -6.80
C SER A 137 -10.27 -0.63 -5.46
N SER A 138 -8.98 -0.67 -5.16
CA SER A 138 -8.41 -0.09 -3.95
C SER A 138 -8.57 1.43 -3.91
N VAL A 139 -8.34 2.11 -5.05
CA VAL A 139 -8.55 3.56 -5.17
C VAL A 139 -10.00 3.92 -4.84
N LYS A 140 -10.97 3.22 -5.41
CA LYS A 140 -12.40 3.45 -5.13
C LYS A 140 -12.77 3.14 -3.69
N ALA A 141 -12.18 2.11 -3.09
CA ALA A 141 -12.44 1.76 -1.69
C ALA A 141 -11.91 2.84 -0.72
N VAL A 142 -10.75 3.43 -1.01
CA VAL A 142 -10.20 4.55 -0.25
C VAL A 142 -11.08 5.80 -0.40
N GLU A 143 -11.53 6.12 -1.62
CA GLU A 143 -12.48 7.22 -1.86
C GLU A 143 -13.77 7.04 -1.05
N ALA A 144 -14.34 5.85 -1.06
CA ALA A 144 -15.60 5.55 -0.38
C ALA A 144 -15.52 5.70 1.14
N ARG A 145 -14.36 5.46 1.75
CA ARG A 145 -14.14 5.64 3.18
C ARG A 145 -13.95 7.10 3.58
N ASN A 146 -13.66 7.99 2.64
CA ASN A 146 -13.52 9.42 2.86
C ASN A 146 -12.65 9.77 4.08
N TYR A 147 -11.41 9.29 4.08
CA TYR A 147 -10.47 9.51 5.17
C TYR A 147 -10.25 10.99 5.46
N ALA A 148 -10.10 11.32 6.74
CA ALA A 148 -9.55 12.62 7.12
C ALA A 148 -8.11 12.73 6.60
N PRO A 149 -7.67 13.93 6.11
CA PRO A 149 -6.31 14.10 5.61
C PRO A 149 -5.28 13.71 6.69
N ALA A 150 -4.31 12.86 6.31
CA ALA A 150 -3.18 12.57 7.16
C ALA A 150 -2.32 13.84 7.25
N THR A 151 -2.36 14.52 8.37
CA THR A 151 -1.48 15.66 8.62
C THR A 151 -0.13 15.13 9.07
N ALA A 152 0.94 15.53 8.41
CA ALA A 152 2.29 15.34 8.91
C ALA A 152 2.37 16.03 10.29
N GLY A 153 2.32 15.23 11.37
CA GLY A 153 2.58 15.70 12.72
C GLY A 153 1.40 16.09 13.62
N SER A 154 0.13 15.82 13.30
CA SER A 154 -0.92 16.02 14.29
C SER A 154 -1.12 14.77 15.16
N ARG A 155 -0.60 14.85 16.38
CA ARG A 155 -1.01 13.99 17.49
C ARG A 155 -2.50 14.19 17.71
N THR A 156 -3.30 13.16 17.57
CA THR A 156 -4.65 13.14 18.12
C THR A 156 -4.53 13.34 19.64
N PRO A 157 -5.12 14.37 20.25
CA PRO A 157 -5.12 14.47 21.70
C PRO A 157 -5.92 13.28 22.25
N VAL A 158 -5.25 12.44 23.02
CA VAL A 158 -5.93 11.46 23.87
C VAL A 158 -6.78 12.27 24.84
N MET A 159 -8.10 12.24 24.66
CA MET A 159 -9.02 12.76 25.64
C MET A 159 -8.86 11.90 26.91
N ALA A 160 -8.18 12.48 27.90
CA ALA A 160 -8.17 11.92 29.23
C ALA A 160 -9.60 11.98 29.75
N SER A 161 -10.21 10.83 29.98
CA SER A 161 -11.46 10.73 30.74
C SER A 161 -11.18 11.14 32.17
N ALA A 162 -11.63 12.33 32.55
CA ALA A 162 -11.69 12.73 33.94
C ALA A 162 -12.79 11.91 34.63
N SER A 163 -12.42 11.29 35.75
CA SER A 163 -13.28 10.59 36.70
C SER A 163 -14.20 11.56 37.41
#